data_84624f76655fb2d487d089a904fae7dc
#
_entry.id   84624f76655fb2d487d089a904fae7dc
#
_cell.length_a   1.000
_cell.length_b   1.000
_cell.length_c   1.000
_cell.angle_alpha   90.00
_cell.angle_beta   90.00
_cell.angle_gamma   90.00
#
_symmetry.space_group_name_H-M   'P 1'
#
loop_
_entity.id
_entity.type
_entity.pdbx_description
1 polymer ?
#
loop_
_entity_poly.entity_id
_entity_poly.type
_entity_poly.pdbx_seq_one_letter_code
_entity_poly.pdbx_strand_id
1 'polypeptide(L)'
;MNMSSIVKIRISEIDGFKNHPFLVNDDNSLKELAESIKTNGLLNPLVVRKKENGRYEMISGHRRKMTLELLSIVEADAIIKELNDDEATVYMVDSNMYREKILPSEKAFAYKMKMETINIDVR
;
A
#
# COMPACT_ATOMS: atom_id res chain seq x y z
N MET A 1 -8.06 -22.83 -2.67
CA MET A 1 -7.93 -21.95 -1.53
C MET A 1 -6.68 -21.09 -1.66
N ASN A 2 -6.87 -19.81 -1.58
CA ASN A 2 -5.78 -18.89 -1.78
C ASN A 2 -5.14 -18.51 -0.46
N MET A 3 -4.18 -19.29 -0.09
CA MET A 3 -3.37 -18.90 1.05
C MET A 3 -2.23 -18.05 0.55
N SER A 4 -2.34 -16.75 0.78
CA SER A 4 -1.26 -15.85 0.47
C SER A 4 -0.15 -16.09 1.47
N SER A 5 0.99 -16.54 1.01
CA SER A 5 2.15 -16.72 1.86
C SER A 5 2.85 -15.39 2.06
N ILE A 6 3.35 -15.19 3.28
CA ILE A 6 4.18 -14.03 3.58
C ILE A 6 5.60 -14.34 3.10
N VAL A 7 6.14 -13.45 2.29
CA VAL A 7 7.51 -13.58 1.78
C VAL A 7 8.29 -12.30 2.07
N LYS A 8 9.60 -12.40 2.09
CA LYS A 8 10.45 -11.21 2.25
C LYS A 8 10.80 -10.66 0.89
N ILE A 9 10.60 -9.37 0.71
CA ILE A 9 10.87 -8.67 -0.54
C ILE A 9 11.78 -7.48 -0.22
N ARG A 10 12.75 -7.23 -1.09
CA ARG A 10 13.59 -6.04 -0.97
C ARG A 10 12.76 -4.80 -1.26
N ILE A 11 12.83 -3.84 -0.36
CA ILE A 11 12.05 -2.60 -0.49
C ILE A 11 12.41 -1.86 -1.78
N SER A 12 13.66 -1.94 -2.21
CA SER A 12 14.11 -1.32 -3.46
C SER A 12 13.45 -1.90 -4.71
N GLU A 13 12.85 -3.07 -4.62
CA GLU A 13 12.14 -3.71 -5.73
C GLU A 13 10.65 -3.38 -5.77
N ILE A 14 10.17 -2.59 -4.81
CA ILE A 14 8.76 -2.23 -4.70
C ILE A 14 8.54 -0.80 -5.18
N ASP A 15 7.71 -0.64 -6.19
CA ASP A 15 7.33 0.68 -6.72
C ASP A 15 6.02 1.13 -6.09
N GLY A 16 5.82 2.45 -6.00
CA GLY A 16 4.57 3.01 -5.51
C GLY A 16 3.42 2.73 -6.46
N PHE A 17 2.19 2.77 -5.95
CA PHE A 17 1.00 2.60 -6.77
C PHE A 17 0.82 3.85 -7.65
N LYS A 18 0.60 3.62 -8.93
CA LYS A 18 0.39 4.71 -9.89
C LYS A 18 -0.86 5.50 -9.50
N ASN A 19 -0.73 6.81 -9.45
CA ASN A 19 -1.82 7.73 -9.08
C ASN A 19 -2.38 7.50 -7.67
N HIS A 20 -1.51 7.09 -6.74
CA HIS A 20 -1.92 6.88 -5.35
C HIS A 20 -2.53 8.18 -4.79
N PRO A 21 -3.80 8.15 -4.35
CA PRO A 21 -4.51 9.37 -3.97
C PRO A 21 -4.23 9.85 -2.54
N PHE A 22 -3.51 9.07 -1.74
CA PHE A 22 -3.30 9.37 -0.33
C PHE A 22 -1.90 9.90 -0.11
N LEU A 23 -1.81 10.97 0.68
CA LEU A 23 -0.52 11.57 1.02
C LEU A 23 0.15 10.76 2.11
N VAL A 24 1.47 10.62 2.00
CA VAL A 24 2.29 10.01 3.05
C VAL A 24 3.27 11.09 3.50
N ASN A 25 3.06 11.60 4.69
CA ASN A 25 3.86 12.68 5.25
C ASN A 25 4.79 12.17 6.34
N ASP A 26 5.99 12.76 6.42
CA ASP A 26 6.93 12.50 7.50
C ASP A 26 6.51 13.35 8.70
N ASP A 27 5.58 12.85 9.48
CA ASP A 27 5.02 13.55 10.64
C ASP A 27 5.20 12.72 11.91
N ASN A 28 4.62 13.21 13.01
CA ASN A 28 4.74 12.54 14.30
C ASN A 28 4.15 11.13 14.31
N SER A 29 3.09 10.89 13.54
CA SER A 29 2.51 9.56 13.48
C SER A 29 3.43 8.58 12.76
N LEU A 30 4.22 9.06 11.81
CA LEU A 30 5.24 8.25 11.16
C LEU A 30 6.36 7.89 12.12
N LYS A 31 6.75 8.83 12.99
CA LYS A 31 7.75 8.58 14.04
C LYS A 31 7.26 7.54 15.04
N GLU A 32 5.99 7.61 15.43
CA GLU A 32 5.40 6.62 16.33
C GLU A 32 5.39 5.24 15.68
N LEU A 33 5.06 5.17 14.40
CA LEU A 33 5.10 3.93 13.64
C LEU A 33 6.53 3.38 13.57
N ALA A 34 7.51 4.26 13.37
CA ALA A 34 8.91 3.87 13.32
C ALA A 34 9.35 3.26 14.65
N GLU A 35 8.96 3.86 15.77
CA GLU A 35 9.28 3.32 17.09
C GLU A 35 8.63 1.96 17.31
N SER A 36 7.39 1.80 16.87
CA SER A 36 6.69 0.52 16.98
C SER A 36 7.39 -0.57 16.17
N ILE A 37 7.78 -0.27 14.95
CA ILE A 37 8.48 -1.23 14.09
C ILE A 37 9.85 -1.58 14.69
N LYS A 38 10.54 -0.59 15.22
CA LYS A 38 11.85 -0.78 15.82
C LYS A 38 11.77 -1.70 17.04
N THR A 39 10.72 -1.58 17.83
CA THR A 39 10.54 -2.35 19.07
C THR A 39 9.93 -3.73 18.80
N ASN A 40 8.92 -3.79 17.96
CA ASN A 40 8.09 -4.98 17.80
C ASN A 40 8.19 -5.64 16.42
N GLY A 41 8.95 -5.04 15.50
CA GLY A 41 9.00 -5.49 14.12
C GLY A 41 7.76 -5.04 13.35
N LEU A 42 7.70 -5.44 12.09
CA LEU A 42 6.57 -5.10 11.22
C LEU A 42 5.42 -6.07 11.49
N LEU A 43 4.40 -5.59 12.21
CA LEU A 43 3.28 -6.43 12.63
C LEU A 43 2.35 -6.80 11.49
N ASN A 44 2.19 -5.91 10.49
CA ASN A 44 1.33 -6.15 9.33
C ASN A 44 2.18 -6.14 8.07
N PRO A 45 2.14 -7.21 7.27
CA PRO A 45 2.93 -7.25 6.04
C PRO A 45 2.47 -6.21 5.04
N LEU A 46 3.37 -5.82 4.15
CA LEU A 46 3.01 -5.01 2.99
C LEU A 46 2.19 -5.86 2.04
N VAL A 47 1.32 -5.24 1.26
CA VAL A 47 0.57 -5.95 0.21
C VAL A 47 1.03 -5.41 -1.13
N VAL A 48 1.49 -6.31 -1.98
CA VAL A 48 2.03 -5.95 -3.29
C VAL A 48 1.47 -6.88 -4.36
N ARG A 49 1.60 -6.46 -5.62
CA ARG A 49 1.36 -7.36 -6.76
C ARG A 49 2.58 -7.36 -7.66
N LYS A 50 2.80 -8.46 -8.34
CA LYS A 50 3.95 -8.58 -9.23
C LYS A 50 3.65 -7.87 -10.56
N LYS A 51 4.62 -7.08 -11.02
CA LYS A 51 4.54 -6.39 -12.30
C LYS A 51 5.18 -7.24 -13.40
N GLU A 52 4.87 -6.91 -14.65
CA GLU A 52 5.41 -7.63 -15.80
C GLU A 52 6.93 -7.58 -15.88
N ASN A 53 7.53 -6.49 -15.39
CA ASN A 53 8.99 -6.32 -15.43
C ASN A 53 9.72 -7.04 -14.29
N GLY A 54 9.03 -7.84 -13.50
CA GLY A 54 9.61 -8.56 -12.38
C GLY A 54 9.69 -7.77 -11.08
N ARG A 55 9.36 -6.50 -11.12
CA ARG A 55 9.27 -5.68 -9.92
C ARG A 55 7.89 -5.82 -9.29
N TYR A 56 7.70 -5.19 -8.14
CA TYR A 56 6.44 -5.24 -7.41
C TYR A 56 5.82 -3.86 -7.33
N GLU A 57 4.50 -3.81 -7.31
CA GLU A 57 3.76 -2.56 -7.11
C GLU A 57 3.10 -2.60 -5.74
N MET A 58 3.29 -1.52 -4.97
CA MET A 58 2.69 -1.41 -3.63
C MET A 58 1.18 -1.22 -3.75
N ILE A 59 0.43 -2.06 -3.07
CA ILE A 59 -1.03 -1.94 -3.02
C ILE A 59 -1.47 -1.37 -1.68
N SER A 60 -0.93 -1.90 -0.59
CA SER A 60 -1.27 -1.45 0.76
C SER A 60 -0.02 -1.44 1.63
N GLY A 61 0.11 -0.39 2.44
CA GLY A 61 1.22 -0.26 3.38
C GLY A 61 2.22 0.82 2.99
N HIS A 62 1.79 1.84 2.27
CA HIS A 62 2.68 2.93 1.81
C HIS A 62 3.38 3.62 2.98
N ARG A 63 2.67 3.89 4.07
CA ARG A 63 3.27 4.50 5.26
C ARG A 63 4.28 3.58 5.91
N ARG A 64 3.97 2.29 5.97
CA ARG A 64 4.89 1.29 6.51
C ARG A 64 6.16 1.20 5.67
N LYS A 65 6.01 1.20 4.34
CA LYS A 65 7.16 1.19 3.43
C LYS A 65 8.05 2.40 3.65
N MET A 66 7.46 3.60 3.72
CA MET A 66 8.22 4.83 3.98
C MET A 66 8.96 4.76 5.32
N THR A 67 8.30 4.25 6.34
CA THR A 67 8.89 4.10 7.67
C THR A 67 10.08 3.14 7.65
N LEU A 68 9.93 2.02 6.93
CA LEU A 68 11.01 1.05 6.79
C LEU A 68 12.21 1.65 6.07
N GLU A 69 11.97 2.49 5.07
CA GLU A 69 13.03 3.21 4.37
C GLU A 69 13.75 4.19 5.30
N LEU A 70 13.00 4.90 6.12
CA LEU A 70 13.58 5.81 7.11
C LEU A 70 14.44 5.09 8.13
N LEU A 71 14.10 3.86 8.47
CA LEU A 71 14.87 3.03 9.40
C LEU A 71 16.01 2.28 8.72
N SER A 72 16.22 2.47 7.43
CA SER A 72 17.24 1.78 6.64
C SER A 72 17.07 0.26 6.64
N ILE A 73 15.85 -0.19 6.72
CA ILE A 73 15.52 -1.61 6.63
C ILE A 73 15.45 -1.99 5.15
N VAL A 74 16.14 -3.06 4.77
CA VAL A 74 16.33 -3.42 3.36
C VAL A 74 15.23 -4.34 2.85
N GLU A 75 14.73 -5.23 3.69
CA GLU A 75 13.71 -6.20 3.32
C GLU A 75 12.53 -6.11 4.27
N ALA A 76 11.35 -6.47 3.75
CA ALA A 76 10.14 -6.46 4.56
C ALA A 76 9.27 -7.66 4.22
N ASP A 77 8.48 -8.08 5.20
CA ASP A 77 7.46 -9.09 4.99
C ASP A 77 6.37 -8.51 4.09
N ALA A 78 5.98 -9.26 3.09
CA ALA A 78 4.97 -8.83 2.14
C ALA A 78 4.10 -10.00 1.71
N ILE A 79 2.87 -9.69 1.33
CA ILE A 79 1.94 -10.64 0.73
C ILE A 79 1.81 -10.26 -0.74
N ILE A 80 2.07 -11.22 -1.63
CA ILE A 80 1.91 -11.01 -3.06
C ILE A 80 0.52 -11.46 -3.46
N LYS A 81 -0.29 -10.54 -3.97
CA LYS A 81 -1.64 -10.84 -4.44
C LYS A 81 -1.69 -10.75 -5.96
N GLU A 82 -2.41 -11.68 -6.55
CA GLU A 82 -2.66 -11.65 -7.99
C GLU A 82 -3.90 -10.80 -8.25
N LEU A 83 -3.68 -9.57 -8.70
CA LEU A 83 -4.75 -8.60 -8.95
C LEU A 83 -4.53 -7.96 -10.31
N ASN A 84 -5.60 -7.83 -11.11
CA ASN A 84 -5.52 -7.01 -12.31
C ASN A 84 -5.54 -5.53 -11.93
N ASP A 85 -5.43 -4.64 -12.90
CA ASP A 85 -5.36 -3.21 -12.63
C ASP A 85 -6.58 -2.68 -11.88
N ASP A 86 -7.77 -3.12 -12.27
CA ASP A 86 -9.01 -2.68 -11.64
C ASP A 86 -9.11 -3.21 -10.20
N GLU A 87 -8.82 -4.50 -10.03
CA GLU A 87 -8.83 -5.11 -8.69
C GLU A 87 -7.81 -4.45 -7.76
N ALA A 88 -6.64 -4.14 -8.28
CA ALA A 88 -5.60 -3.48 -7.50
C ALA A 88 -6.05 -2.08 -7.06
N THR A 89 -6.68 -1.33 -7.96
CA THR A 89 -7.19 0.00 -7.66
C THR A 89 -8.24 -0.05 -6.55
N VAL A 90 -9.21 -0.95 -6.67
CA VAL A 90 -10.26 -1.09 -5.66
C VAL A 90 -9.66 -1.52 -4.32
N TYR A 91 -8.76 -2.48 -4.32
CA TYR A 91 -8.12 -2.93 -3.09
C TYR A 91 -7.35 -1.80 -2.41
N MET A 92 -6.58 -1.05 -3.18
CA MET A 92 -5.79 0.06 -2.65
C MET A 92 -6.69 1.13 -2.03
N VAL A 93 -7.75 1.52 -2.73
CA VAL A 93 -8.69 2.52 -2.22
C VAL A 93 -9.38 2.02 -0.95
N ASP A 94 -9.92 0.81 -0.98
CA ASP A 94 -10.64 0.26 0.16
C ASP A 94 -9.74 0.12 1.39
N SER A 95 -8.50 -0.28 1.20
CA SER A 95 -7.58 -0.46 2.33
C SER A 95 -7.20 0.86 3.00
N ASN A 96 -7.42 2.00 2.34
CA ASN A 96 -7.09 3.31 2.87
C ASN A 96 -8.29 4.16 3.28
N MET A 97 -9.50 3.81 2.80
CA MET A 97 -10.69 4.66 3.02
C MET A 97 -11.08 4.82 4.48
N TYR A 98 -10.72 3.87 5.32
CA TYR A 98 -11.08 3.88 6.74
C TYR A 98 -9.95 4.38 7.63
N ARG A 99 -8.91 4.95 7.04
CA ARG A 99 -7.82 5.53 7.80
C ARG A 99 -8.30 6.81 8.49
N GLU A 100 -8.00 6.96 9.79
CA GLU A 100 -8.52 8.07 10.59
C GLU A 100 -8.16 9.46 10.09
N LYS A 101 -6.95 9.63 9.57
CA LYS A 101 -6.44 10.96 9.20
C LYS A 101 -6.43 11.18 7.69
N ILE A 102 -7.50 10.76 7.04
CA ILE A 102 -7.66 11.00 5.62
C ILE A 102 -8.25 12.40 5.41
N LEU A 103 -7.63 13.19 4.54
CA LEU A 103 -8.17 14.50 4.20
C LEU A 103 -9.42 14.35 3.34
N PRO A 104 -10.41 15.27 3.46
CA PRO A 104 -11.60 15.22 2.61
C PRO A 104 -11.28 15.21 1.12
N SER A 105 -10.26 15.96 0.70
CA SER A 105 -9.85 15.98 -0.70
C SER A 105 -9.29 14.64 -1.16
N GLU A 106 -8.52 13.98 -0.31
CA GLU A 106 -7.99 12.64 -0.60
C GLU A 106 -9.12 11.64 -0.71
N LYS A 107 -10.09 11.72 0.22
CA LYS A 107 -11.23 10.82 0.24
C LYS A 107 -12.09 10.98 -1.01
N ALA A 108 -12.33 12.22 -1.43
CA ALA A 108 -13.10 12.50 -2.64
C ALA A 108 -12.40 11.96 -3.89
N PHE A 109 -11.10 12.18 -3.99
CA PHE A 109 -10.31 11.68 -5.12
C PHE A 109 -10.32 10.14 -5.15
N ALA A 110 -10.12 9.51 -4.00
CA ALA A 110 -10.10 8.05 -3.90
C ALA A 110 -11.45 7.45 -4.27
N TYR A 111 -12.53 8.06 -3.78
CA TYR A 111 -13.89 7.62 -4.10
C TYR A 111 -14.16 7.72 -5.60
N LYS A 112 -13.79 8.82 -6.20
CA LYS A 112 -13.93 9.02 -7.65
C LYS A 112 -13.16 7.96 -8.43
N MET A 113 -11.93 7.72 -8.03
CA MET A 113 -11.06 6.72 -8.65
C MET A 113 -11.69 5.33 -8.59
N LYS A 114 -12.23 4.98 -7.42
CA LYS A 114 -12.91 3.70 -7.23
C LYS A 114 -14.16 3.59 -8.11
N MET A 115 -14.98 4.64 -8.12
CA MET A 115 -16.24 4.62 -8.88
C MET A 115 -16.00 4.57 -10.37
N GLU A 116 -15.00 5.26 -10.87
CA GLU A 116 -14.63 5.20 -12.28
C GLU A 116 -14.19 3.78 -12.66
N THR A 117 -13.45 3.13 -11.78
CA THR A 117 -12.98 1.76 -12.01
C THR A 117 -14.16 0.77 -12.03
N ILE A 118 -15.06 0.87 -11.06
CA ILE A 118 -16.21 -0.02 -10.94
C ILE A 118 -17.20 0.18 -12.08
N ASN A 119 -17.44 1.43 -12.49
CA ASN A 119 -18.47 1.76 -13.46
C ASN A 119 -18.03 1.69 -14.91
N ILE A 120 -16.80 1.28 -15.16
CA ILE A 120 -16.27 1.26 -16.52
C ILE A 120 -17.11 0.36 -17.45
N ASP A 121 -17.70 -0.68 -16.92
CA ASP A 121 -18.51 -1.64 -17.68
C ASP A 121 -20.00 -1.32 -17.67
N VAL A 122 -20.40 -0.26 -17.00
CA VAL A 122 -21.82 0.10 -16.85
C VAL A 122 -22.28 1.13 -17.88
N ARG A 123 -21.36 1.72 -18.58
CA ARG A 123 -21.65 2.79 -19.55
C ARG A 123 -22.27 2.30 -20.83
#